data_7fcd6e5327be55d923b61dad2069c485
#
_entry.id   7fcd6e5327be55d923b61dad2069c485
#
_cell.length_a   1.000
_cell.length_b   1.000
_cell.length_c   1.000
_cell.angle_alpha   90.00
_cell.angle_beta   90.00
_cell.angle_gamma   90.00
#
_symmetry.space_group_name_H-M   'P 1'
#
loop_
_entity.id
_entity.type
_entity.pdbx_description
1 polymer ?
#
loop_
_entity_poly.entity_id
_entity_poly.type
_entity_poly.pdbx_seq_one_letter_code
_entity_poly.pdbx_strand_id
1 'polypeptide(L)'
;DWKGGIPDYETFKDEQPKFITIAKTLQNMGANPFTNAYIVSSTFAAKTGKNRAEAYADDALSELWGAIDIIIDTVLIAESTRDIIDTLITIPGVQKFTANELMQDMIYINRFSKEDFIPFNVNELTNIGPGSLLGLRIIFPNRVINSQRAAGMKELLAMAKDKLDEIAEEKGEPMVYAKFDEETNGYVPSTEFNLTINNIEGWLCEYSKYWKTMLNVGKSQRKF
;
A
#
# COMPACT_ATOMS: atom_id res chain seq x y z
N ASP A 1 23.14 1.34 -2.82
CA ASP A 1 22.88 2.58 -2.02
C ASP A 1 22.41 3.68 -2.95
N TRP A 2 21.11 3.80 -3.12
CA TRP A 2 20.52 4.91 -3.85
C TRP A 2 20.45 6.13 -2.94
N LYS A 3 21.59 6.77 -2.77
CA LYS A 3 21.75 7.95 -1.89
C LYS A 3 20.99 9.20 -2.37
N GLY A 4 20.34 9.15 -3.52
CA GLY A 4 19.64 10.27 -4.16
C GLY A 4 18.13 10.10 -4.33
N GLY A 5 17.49 9.12 -3.68
CA GLY A 5 16.06 8.85 -3.87
C GLY A 5 15.78 7.77 -4.91
N ILE A 6 14.52 7.66 -5.34
CA ILE A 6 14.09 6.71 -6.38
C ILE A 6 14.65 7.22 -7.74
N PRO A 7 15.38 6.38 -8.50
CA PRO A 7 15.90 6.80 -9.79
C PRO A 7 14.77 7.06 -10.78
N ASP A 8 15.01 7.93 -11.74
CA ASP A 8 14.16 8.03 -12.92
C ASP A 8 14.23 6.75 -13.78
N TYR A 9 13.37 6.67 -14.79
CA TYR A 9 13.25 5.45 -15.59
C TYR A 9 14.55 5.11 -16.34
N GLU A 10 15.24 6.09 -16.90
CA GLU A 10 16.47 5.85 -17.66
C GLU A 10 17.58 5.36 -16.72
N THR A 11 17.74 6.00 -15.57
CA THR A 11 18.67 5.53 -14.53
C THR A 11 18.32 4.12 -14.04
N PHE A 12 17.02 3.83 -13.85
CA PHE A 12 16.58 2.49 -13.47
C PHE A 12 16.95 1.45 -14.56
N LYS A 13 16.72 1.75 -15.82
CA LYS A 13 17.07 0.84 -16.95
C LYS A 13 18.56 0.51 -16.97
N ASP A 14 19.40 1.51 -16.76
CA ASP A 14 20.85 1.33 -16.74
C ASP A 14 21.32 0.50 -15.52
N GLU A 15 20.67 0.66 -14.37
CA GLU A 15 20.97 -0.07 -13.13
C GLU A 15 20.29 -1.45 -13.04
N GLN A 16 19.30 -1.73 -13.88
CA GLN A 16 18.51 -2.96 -13.85
C GLN A 16 19.34 -4.25 -13.92
N PRO A 17 20.35 -4.38 -14.82
CA PRO A 17 21.19 -5.58 -14.88
C PRO A 17 21.98 -5.80 -13.58
N LYS A 18 22.41 -4.73 -12.93
CA LYS A 18 23.11 -4.77 -11.65
C LYS A 18 22.18 -5.22 -10.52
N PHE A 19 20.94 -4.69 -10.47
CA PHE A 19 19.93 -5.13 -9.52
C PHE A 19 19.66 -6.63 -9.65
N ILE A 20 19.45 -7.15 -10.86
CA ILE A 20 19.23 -8.57 -11.12
C ILE A 20 20.41 -9.41 -10.65
N THR A 21 21.63 -8.97 -10.96
CA THR A 21 22.86 -9.68 -10.56
C THR A 21 22.97 -9.76 -9.04
N ILE A 22 22.73 -8.67 -8.33
CA ILE A 22 22.76 -8.63 -6.86
C ILE A 22 21.69 -9.58 -6.29
N ALA A 23 20.46 -9.51 -6.79
CA ALA A 23 19.37 -10.35 -6.32
C ALA A 23 19.65 -11.87 -6.53
N LYS A 24 20.20 -12.25 -7.68
CA LYS A 24 20.66 -13.62 -7.95
C LYS A 24 21.77 -14.07 -7.01
N THR A 25 22.73 -13.21 -6.79
CA THR A 25 23.85 -13.51 -5.87
C THR A 25 23.35 -13.76 -4.45
N LEU A 26 22.44 -12.93 -3.94
CA LEU A 26 21.83 -13.12 -2.63
C LEU A 26 21.03 -14.43 -2.56
N GLN A 27 20.26 -14.77 -3.60
CA GLN A 27 19.53 -16.03 -3.66
C GLN A 27 20.48 -17.25 -3.64
N ASN A 28 21.58 -17.20 -4.39
CA ASN A 28 22.58 -18.26 -4.41
C ASN A 28 23.30 -18.43 -3.06
N MET A 29 23.39 -17.36 -2.28
CA MET A 29 23.90 -17.39 -0.91
C MET A 29 22.86 -17.85 0.12
N GLY A 30 21.64 -18.23 -0.32
CA GLY A 30 20.55 -18.63 0.56
C GLY A 30 19.81 -17.46 1.22
N ALA A 31 20.15 -16.21 0.87
CA ALA A 31 19.44 -15.03 1.34
C ALA A 31 18.20 -14.75 0.49
N ASN A 32 17.15 -14.20 1.11
CA ASN A 32 15.98 -13.74 0.37
C ASN A 32 16.18 -12.27 -0.02
N PRO A 33 16.32 -11.93 -1.31
CA PRO A 33 16.47 -10.55 -1.76
C PRO A 33 15.18 -9.73 -1.63
N PHE A 34 14.05 -10.40 -1.38
CA PHE A 34 12.75 -9.76 -1.20
C PHE A 34 12.32 -9.81 0.25
N THR A 35 11.68 -8.74 0.71
CA THR A 35 11.08 -8.72 2.04
C THR A 35 9.92 -9.72 2.12
N ASN A 36 9.63 -10.20 3.33
CA ASN A 36 8.43 -11.02 3.56
C ASN A 36 7.15 -10.17 3.66
N ALA A 37 7.28 -8.84 3.62
CA ALA A 37 6.15 -7.92 3.78
C ALA A 37 5.37 -7.74 2.46
N TYR A 38 6.10 -7.61 1.36
CA TYR A 38 5.51 -7.44 0.02
C TYR A 38 5.91 -8.65 -0.83
N ILE A 39 4.91 -9.46 -1.15
CA ILE A 39 5.15 -10.70 -1.88
C ILE A 39 5.14 -10.39 -3.39
N VAL A 40 6.32 -10.29 -3.98
CA VAL A 40 6.44 -10.37 -5.44
C VAL A 40 5.89 -11.73 -5.89
N SER A 41 4.92 -11.72 -6.79
CA SER A 41 4.20 -12.92 -7.19
C SER A 41 5.12 -13.97 -7.81
N SER A 42 5.28 -15.10 -7.12
CA SER A 42 5.97 -16.27 -7.71
C SER A 42 5.23 -16.85 -8.90
N THR A 43 3.91 -16.69 -8.96
CA THR A 43 3.08 -17.13 -10.09
C THR A 43 3.40 -16.34 -11.36
N PHE A 44 3.66 -15.04 -11.24
CA PHE A 44 4.08 -14.22 -12.36
C PHE A 44 5.44 -14.69 -12.90
N ALA A 45 6.44 -14.84 -12.02
CA ALA A 45 7.76 -15.35 -12.41
C ALA A 45 7.68 -16.74 -13.07
N ALA A 46 6.85 -17.65 -12.56
CA ALA A 46 6.66 -18.96 -13.15
C ALA A 46 6.09 -18.91 -14.58
N LYS A 47 5.22 -17.93 -14.87
CA LYS A 47 4.66 -17.74 -16.22
C LYS A 47 5.69 -17.24 -17.23
N THR A 48 6.66 -16.44 -16.77
CA THR A 48 7.70 -15.88 -17.67
C THR A 48 8.86 -16.84 -17.91
N GLY A 49 8.97 -17.90 -17.12
CA GLY A 49 10.12 -18.82 -17.15
C GLY A 49 11.42 -18.20 -16.60
N LYS A 50 11.36 -16.98 -16.10
CA LYS A 50 12.48 -16.25 -15.49
C LYS A 50 12.54 -16.53 -13.99
N ASN A 51 13.68 -16.26 -13.38
CA ASN A 51 13.70 -16.21 -11.91
C ASN A 51 12.90 -14.98 -11.41
N ARG A 52 12.57 -14.97 -10.13
CA ARG A 52 11.67 -13.97 -9.54
C ARG A 52 12.21 -12.54 -9.65
N ALA A 53 13.53 -12.34 -9.50
CA ALA A 53 14.13 -11.02 -9.62
C ALA A 53 14.14 -10.51 -11.05
N GLU A 54 14.44 -11.39 -12.02
CA GLU A 54 14.39 -11.06 -13.44
C GLU A 54 12.96 -10.73 -13.87
N ALA A 55 11.99 -11.59 -13.55
CA ALA A 55 10.60 -11.36 -13.92
C ALA A 55 10.06 -10.03 -13.34
N TYR A 56 10.46 -9.69 -12.14
CA TYR A 56 10.03 -8.42 -11.53
C TYR A 56 10.71 -7.22 -12.18
N ALA A 57 12.03 -7.25 -12.36
CA ALA A 57 12.76 -6.12 -12.92
C ALA A 57 12.53 -5.96 -14.42
N ASP A 58 12.62 -7.05 -15.19
CA ASP A 58 12.50 -6.99 -16.66
C ASP A 58 11.06 -6.80 -17.13
N ASP A 59 10.11 -7.47 -16.47
CA ASP A 59 8.74 -7.51 -16.97
C ASP A 59 7.85 -6.56 -16.15
N ALA A 60 7.69 -6.78 -14.83
CA ALA A 60 6.72 -6.02 -14.05
C ALA A 60 7.06 -4.52 -13.91
N LEU A 61 8.31 -4.18 -13.56
CA LEU A 61 8.69 -2.78 -13.41
C LEU A 61 8.80 -2.06 -14.75
N SER A 62 9.33 -2.70 -15.78
CA SER A 62 9.42 -2.11 -17.12
C SER A 62 8.04 -1.83 -17.72
N GLU A 63 7.09 -2.76 -17.56
CA GLU A 63 5.71 -2.57 -17.99
C GLU A 63 5.00 -1.48 -17.18
N LEU A 64 5.25 -1.41 -15.87
CA LEU A 64 4.69 -0.35 -15.02
C LEU A 64 5.19 1.04 -15.44
N TRP A 65 6.49 1.18 -15.71
CA TRP A 65 7.07 2.41 -16.22
C TRP A 65 6.58 2.75 -17.63
N GLY A 66 6.46 1.76 -18.51
CA GLY A 66 5.90 1.95 -19.86
C GLY A 66 4.44 2.40 -19.85
N ALA A 67 3.70 2.10 -18.80
CA ALA A 67 2.31 2.49 -18.63
C ALA A 67 2.12 3.79 -17.83
N ILE A 68 3.18 4.52 -17.47
CA ILE A 68 3.09 5.66 -16.55
C ILE A 68 2.12 6.75 -17.04
N ASP A 69 2.14 7.08 -18.32
CA ASP A 69 1.23 8.08 -18.90
C ASP A 69 -0.23 7.63 -18.81
N ILE A 70 -0.51 6.36 -19.10
CA ILE A 70 -1.86 5.78 -18.97
C ILE A 70 -2.32 5.81 -17.51
N ILE A 71 -1.41 5.55 -16.56
CA ILE A 71 -1.72 5.62 -15.13
C ILE A 71 -2.06 7.05 -14.74
N ILE A 72 -1.25 8.03 -15.14
CA ILE A 72 -1.48 9.45 -14.85
C ILE A 72 -2.82 9.90 -15.43
N ASP A 73 -3.06 9.64 -16.71
CA ASP A 73 -4.31 10.01 -17.38
C ASP A 73 -5.53 9.39 -16.68
N THR A 74 -5.40 8.10 -16.28
CA THR A 74 -6.48 7.42 -15.54
C THR A 74 -6.73 8.09 -14.20
N VAL A 75 -5.69 8.41 -13.44
CA VAL A 75 -5.82 9.04 -12.12
C VAL A 75 -6.52 10.39 -12.22
N LEU A 76 -6.19 11.19 -13.24
CA LEU A 76 -6.76 12.53 -13.44
C LEU A 76 -8.26 12.51 -13.79
N ILE A 77 -8.77 11.44 -14.39
CA ILE A 77 -10.18 11.32 -14.81
C ILE A 77 -10.98 10.27 -14.01
N ALA A 78 -10.33 9.58 -13.09
CA ALA A 78 -10.99 8.52 -12.29
C ALA A 78 -12.15 9.09 -11.47
N GLU A 79 -13.24 8.34 -11.40
CA GLU A 79 -14.37 8.64 -10.53
C GLU A 79 -14.31 7.89 -9.19
N SER A 80 -13.43 6.90 -9.11
CA SER A 80 -13.27 6.05 -7.93
C SER A 80 -11.88 5.41 -7.84
N THR A 81 -11.52 4.92 -6.66
CA THR A 81 -10.31 4.10 -6.48
C THR A 81 -10.35 2.83 -7.34
N ARG A 82 -11.54 2.37 -7.69
CA ARG A 82 -11.70 1.17 -8.51
C ARG A 82 -11.20 1.37 -9.93
N ASP A 83 -11.44 2.54 -10.51
CA ASP A 83 -11.01 2.84 -11.89
C ASP A 83 -9.48 2.77 -12.00
N ILE A 84 -8.79 3.30 -10.98
CA ILE A 84 -7.32 3.23 -10.90
C ILE A 84 -6.86 1.78 -10.73
N ILE A 85 -7.48 1.02 -9.82
CA ILE A 85 -7.12 -0.38 -9.57
C ILE A 85 -7.37 -1.23 -10.83
N ASP A 86 -8.51 -1.05 -11.49
CA ASP A 86 -8.88 -1.81 -12.70
C ASP A 86 -7.91 -1.50 -13.86
N THR A 87 -7.39 -0.27 -13.96
CA THR A 87 -6.31 0.07 -14.90
C THR A 87 -4.98 -0.59 -14.49
N LEU A 88 -4.58 -0.45 -13.24
CA LEU A 88 -3.32 -1.01 -12.77
C LEU A 88 -3.23 -2.54 -12.94
N ILE A 89 -4.32 -3.27 -12.74
CA ILE A 89 -4.32 -4.74 -12.89
C ILE A 89 -4.21 -5.21 -14.34
N THR A 90 -4.36 -4.31 -15.33
CA THR A 90 -4.09 -4.66 -16.74
C THR A 90 -2.60 -4.74 -17.03
N ILE A 91 -1.76 -4.14 -16.19
CA ILE A 91 -0.31 -4.09 -16.37
C ILE A 91 0.30 -5.45 -15.99
N PRO A 92 1.11 -6.05 -16.84
CA PRO A 92 1.78 -7.33 -16.55
C PRO A 92 2.55 -7.28 -15.22
N GLY A 93 2.34 -8.27 -14.37
CA GLY A 93 2.98 -8.35 -13.05
C GLY A 93 2.27 -7.61 -11.93
N VAL A 94 1.37 -6.67 -12.24
CA VAL A 94 0.57 -5.98 -11.25
C VAL A 94 -0.69 -6.80 -10.93
N GLN A 95 -0.80 -7.25 -9.70
CA GLN A 95 -1.98 -7.97 -9.20
C GLN A 95 -2.79 -7.07 -8.28
N LYS A 96 -4.00 -7.50 -7.90
CA LYS A 96 -4.92 -6.72 -7.06
C LYS A 96 -4.29 -6.17 -5.78
N PHE A 97 -3.43 -6.95 -5.12
CA PHE A 97 -2.72 -6.48 -3.93
C PHE A 97 -1.76 -5.33 -4.28
N THR A 98 -0.89 -5.53 -5.27
CA THR A 98 0.07 -4.50 -5.69
C THR A 98 -0.64 -3.25 -6.23
N ALA A 99 -1.71 -3.42 -7.02
CA ALA A 99 -2.53 -2.32 -7.50
C ALA A 99 -3.14 -1.52 -6.35
N ASN A 100 -3.63 -2.19 -5.30
CA ASN A 100 -4.18 -1.53 -4.12
C ASN A 100 -3.10 -0.74 -3.36
N GLU A 101 -1.90 -1.30 -3.17
CA GLU A 101 -0.79 -0.59 -2.52
C GLU A 101 -0.37 0.64 -3.33
N LEU A 102 -0.19 0.50 -4.64
CA LEU A 102 0.14 1.63 -5.53
C LEU A 102 -0.92 2.73 -5.49
N MET A 103 -2.20 2.34 -5.52
CA MET A 103 -3.31 3.30 -5.38
C MET A 103 -3.28 4.00 -4.02
N GLN A 104 -2.98 3.30 -2.94
CA GLN A 104 -2.82 3.92 -1.61
C GLN A 104 -1.65 4.91 -1.58
N ASP A 105 -0.51 4.55 -2.20
CA ASP A 105 0.63 5.46 -2.31
C ASP A 105 0.25 6.73 -3.08
N MET A 106 -0.52 6.63 -4.17
CA MET A 106 -1.04 7.78 -4.90
C MET A 106 -1.94 8.67 -4.03
N ILE A 107 -2.81 8.07 -3.20
CA ILE A 107 -3.64 8.82 -2.25
C ILE A 107 -2.78 9.55 -1.22
N TYR A 108 -1.72 8.92 -0.72
CA TYR A 108 -0.80 9.58 0.18
C TYR A 108 -0.03 10.71 -0.49
N ILE A 109 0.46 10.51 -1.71
CA ILE A 109 1.13 11.57 -2.48
C ILE A 109 0.17 12.74 -2.74
N ASN A 110 -1.07 12.47 -3.15
CA ASN A 110 -2.09 13.50 -3.35
C ASN A 110 -2.30 14.37 -2.11
N ARG A 111 -2.30 13.75 -0.94
CA ARG A 111 -2.46 14.43 0.36
C ARG A 111 -1.34 15.41 0.70
N PHE A 112 -0.12 15.13 0.22
CA PHE A 112 1.06 15.95 0.45
C PHE A 112 1.36 16.88 -0.72
N SER A 113 0.59 16.79 -1.81
CA SER A 113 0.70 17.67 -2.96
C SER A 113 0.06 19.02 -2.66
N LYS A 114 0.55 20.09 -3.31
CA LYS A 114 -0.02 21.44 -3.20
C LYS A 114 -1.41 21.53 -3.81
N GLU A 115 -1.64 20.75 -4.85
CA GLU A 115 -2.89 20.66 -5.56
C GLU A 115 -3.40 19.23 -5.56
N ASP A 116 -4.69 19.05 -5.26
CA ASP A 116 -5.31 17.73 -5.33
C ASP A 116 -5.37 17.29 -6.81
N PHE A 117 -4.74 16.15 -7.10
CA PHE A 117 -4.78 15.54 -8.43
C PHE A 117 -5.73 14.34 -8.50
N ILE A 118 -6.22 13.84 -7.35
CA ILE A 118 -7.25 12.80 -7.30
C ILE A 118 -8.63 13.46 -7.25
N PRO A 119 -9.47 13.31 -8.29
CA PRO A 119 -10.72 14.09 -8.43
C PRO A 119 -11.90 13.51 -7.63
N PHE A 120 -11.74 12.40 -6.93
CA PHE A 120 -12.82 11.70 -6.23
C PHE A 120 -12.62 11.62 -4.72
N ASN A 121 -13.69 11.31 -3.98
CA ASN A 121 -13.62 11.08 -2.56
C ASN A 121 -13.00 9.71 -2.25
N VAL A 122 -11.77 9.71 -1.76
CA VAL A 122 -11.01 8.51 -1.41
C VAL A 122 -11.63 7.66 -0.28
N ASN A 123 -12.64 8.19 0.42
CA ASN A 123 -13.36 7.49 1.48
C ASN A 123 -14.64 6.75 1.01
N GLU A 124 -14.97 6.81 -0.28
CA GLU A 124 -16.17 6.15 -0.78
C GLU A 124 -15.98 4.65 -0.97
N LEU A 125 -14.86 4.26 -1.53
CA LEU A 125 -14.55 2.87 -1.83
C LEU A 125 -13.11 2.55 -1.50
N THR A 126 -12.90 1.38 -0.90
CA THR A 126 -11.58 0.77 -0.76
C THR A 126 -11.63 -0.70 -1.17
N ASN A 127 -10.54 -1.22 -1.66
CA ASN A 127 -10.38 -2.65 -1.89
C ASN A 127 -9.97 -3.32 -0.58
N ILE A 128 -10.88 -4.08 0.02
CA ILE A 128 -10.66 -4.72 1.31
C ILE A 128 -9.97 -6.07 1.09
N GLY A 129 -8.70 -6.14 1.49
CA GLY A 129 -7.91 -7.36 1.40
C GLY A 129 -8.32 -8.45 2.42
N PRO A 130 -7.82 -9.69 2.25
CA PRO A 130 -8.16 -10.79 3.16
C PRO A 130 -7.78 -10.54 4.63
N GLY A 131 -6.68 -9.81 4.86
CA GLY A 131 -6.22 -9.44 6.21
C GLY A 131 -7.19 -8.51 6.90
N SER A 132 -7.58 -7.46 6.22
CA SER A 132 -8.52 -6.45 6.72
C SER A 132 -9.92 -7.01 6.88
N LEU A 133 -10.36 -7.89 5.96
CA LEU A 133 -11.61 -8.62 6.10
C LEU A 133 -11.63 -9.50 7.36
N LEU A 134 -10.51 -10.15 7.69
CA LEU A 134 -10.38 -10.88 8.94
C LEU A 134 -10.43 -9.95 10.15
N GLY A 135 -9.74 -8.82 10.10
CA GLY A 135 -9.80 -7.79 11.15
C GLY A 135 -11.23 -7.33 11.42
N LEU A 136 -12.01 -7.03 10.36
CA LEU A 136 -13.42 -6.69 10.48
C LEU A 136 -14.25 -7.79 11.16
N ARG A 137 -14.01 -9.06 10.81
CA ARG A 137 -14.72 -10.19 11.42
C ARG A 137 -14.38 -10.35 12.91
N ILE A 138 -13.18 -10.04 13.29
CA ILE A 138 -12.76 -10.08 14.70
C ILE A 138 -13.48 -8.98 15.50
N ILE A 139 -13.55 -7.76 14.94
CA ILE A 139 -14.17 -6.61 15.61
C ILE A 139 -15.70 -6.71 15.60
N PHE A 140 -16.29 -7.20 14.52
CA PHE A 140 -17.73 -7.35 14.36
C PHE A 140 -18.14 -8.81 14.15
N PRO A 141 -17.97 -9.69 15.16
CA PRO A 141 -18.16 -11.13 14.99
C PRO A 141 -19.58 -11.54 14.61
N ASN A 142 -20.58 -10.73 14.94
CA ASN A 142 -21.99 -11.00 14.70
C ASN A 142 -22.54 -10.40 13.39
N ARG A 143 -21.69 -9.76 12.57
CA ARG A 143 -22.11 -9.15 11.31
C ARG A 143 -21.85 -10.06 10.11
N VAL A 144 -22.74 -9.96 9.11
CA VAL A 144 -22.52 -10.58 7.80
C VAL A 144 -21.52 -9.71 7.01
N ILE A 145 -20.25 -9.79 7.37
CA ILE A 145 -19.19 -8.89 6.90
C ILE A 145 -19.06 -8.88 5.37
N ASN A 146 -19.33 -9.98 4.68
CA ASN A 146 -19.20 -10.02 3.23
C ASN A 146 -20.12 -9.02 2.50
N SER A 147 -21.32 -8.78 3.01
CA SER A 147 -22.26 -7.80 2.45
C SER A 147 -22.20 -6.42 3.12
N GLN A 148 -21.64 -6.33 4.34
CA GLN A 148 -21.61 -5.10 5.14
C GLN A 148 -20.20 -4.54 5.35
N ARG A 149 -19.21 -5.04 4.61
CA ARG A 149 -17.81 -4.66 4.80
C ARG A 149 -17.57 -3.15 4.65
N ALA A 150 -18.15 -2.52 3.64
CA ALA A 150 -18.00 -1.08 3.44
C ALA A 150 -18.61 -0.27 4.59
N ALA A 151 -19.78 -0.67 5.07
CA ALA A 151 -20.43 -0.05 6.23
C ALA A 151 -19.59 -0.23 7.50
N GLY A 152 -19.05 -1.42 7.74
CA GLY A 152 -18.15 -1.68 8.86
C GLY A 152 -16.87 -0.85 8.83
N MET A 153 -16.30 -0.64 7.64
CA MET A 153 -15.12 0.24 7.47
C MET A 153 -15.45 1.71 7.79
N LYS A 154 -16.58 2.21 7.30
CA LYS A 154 -17.03 3.58 7.59
C LYS A 154 -17.31 3.79 9.08
N GLU A 155 -17.92 2.81 9.73
CA GLU A 155 -18.16 2.86 11.17
C GLU A 155 -16.85 2.87 11.97
N LEU A 156 -15.89 2.01 11.61
CA LEU A 156 -14.57 2.03 12.24
C LEU A 156 -13.82 3.34 12.01
N LEU A 157 -13.96 3.94 10.83
CA LEU A 157 -13.36 5.24 10.55
C LEU A 157 -13.93 6.31 11.48
N ALA A 158 -15.26 6.34 11.69
CA ALA A 158 -15.89 7.27 12.62
C ALA A 158 -15.43 7.02 14.06
N MET A 159 -15.49 5.77 14.54
CA MET A 159 -15.05 5.39 15.88
C MET A 159 -13.56 5.73 16.12
N ALA A 160 -12.71 5.55 15.12
CA ALA A 160 -11.29 5.86 15.24
C ALA A 160 -11.05 7.37 15.35
N LYS A 161 -11.79 8.19 14.62
CA LYS A 161 -11.73 9.66 14.74
C LYS A 161 -12.14 10.10 16.13
N ASP A 162 -13.32 9.65 16.59
CA ASP A 162 -13.82 10.00 17.93
C ASP A 162 -12.82 9.58 19.02
N LYS A 163 -12.21 8.40 18.89
CA LYS A 163 -11.23 7.93 19.89
C LYS A 163 -9.91 8.68 19.86
N LEU A 164 -9.47 9.13 18.70
CA LEU A 164 -8.27 9.98 18.60
C LEU A 164 -8.52 11.34 19.25
N ASP A 165 -9.71 11.91 19.06
CA ASP A 165 -10.10 13.18 19.69
C ASP A 165 -10.17 13.04 21.22
N GLU A 166 -10.79 11.97 21.75
CA GLU A 166 -10.78 11.65 23.18
C GLU A 166 -9.35 11.58 23.76
N ILE A 167 -8.46 10.85 23.06
CA ILE A 167 -7.05 10.71 23.51
C ILE A 167 -6.34 12.08 23.52
N ALA A 168 -6.60 12.92 22.53
CA ALA A 168 -6.06 14.26 22.48
C ALA A 168 -6.54 15.12 23.66
N GLU A 169 -7.84 15.06 23.97
CA GLU A 169 -8.43 15.75 25.12
C GLU A 169 -7.86 15.24 26.45
N GLU A 170 -7.79 13.90 26.64
CA GLU A 170 -7.24 13.30 27.86
C GLU A 170 -5.78 13.70 28.12
N LYS A 171 -4.99 13.84 27.06
CA LYS A 171 -3.59 14.26 27.16
C LYS A 171 -3.40 15.76 27.26
N GLY A 172 -4.41 16.55 26.92
CA GLY A 172 -4.33 18.01 26.82
C GLY A 172 -3.42 18.49 25.68
N GLU A 173 -3.14 17.60 24.72
CA GLU A 173 -2.27 17.86 23.57
C GLU A 173 -2.95 17.36 22.31
N PRO A 174 -2.92 18.13 21.19
CA PRO A 174 -3.46 17.66 19.93
C PRO A 174 -2.66 16.45 19.44
N MET A 175 -3.32 15.54 18.73
CA MET A 175 -2.63 14.47 18.02
C MET A 175 -1.74 15.08 16.93
N VAL A 176 -0.47 14.72 16.98
CA VAL A 176 0.54 15.24 16.05
C VAL A 176 0.95 14.13 15.08
N TYR A 177 0.93 14.45 13.80
CA TYR A 177 1.28 13.56 12.70
C TYR A 177 2.47 14.14 11.95
N ALA A 178 3.14 13.31 11.16
CA ALA A 178 4.19 13.76 10.27
C ALA A 178 3.56 14.25 8.95
N LYS A 179 3.81 15.52 8.57
CA LYS A 179 3.49 16.11 7.28
C LYS A 179 4.80 16.40 6.55
N PHE A 180 4.89 16.06 5.28
CA PHE A 180 6.03 16.44 4.47
C PHE A 180 5.98 17.95 4.19
N ASP A 181 7.09 18.62 4.41
CA ASP A 181 7.28 20.04 4.18
C ASP A 181 8.32 20.25 3.09
N GLU A 182 7.91 20.85 1.98
CA GLU A 182 8.77 21.06 0.82
C GLU A 182 9.87 22.11 1.05
N GLU A 183 9.63 23.09 1.92
CA GLU A 183 10.61 24.14 2.18
C GLU A 183 11.81 23.58 2.94
N THR A 184 11.54 22.70 3.89
CA THR A 184 12.58 22.03 4.68
C THR A 184 13.05 20.74 4.04
N ASN A 185 12.37 20.26 2.99
CA ASN A 185 12.56 18.94 2.37
C ASN A 185 12.57 17.81 3.41
N GLY A 186 11.65 17.87 4.37
CA GLY A 186 11.59 16.95 5.49
C GLY A 186 10.20 16.80 6.09
N TYR A 187 10.07 15.93 7.09
CA TYR A 187 8.82 15.75 7.80
C TYR A 187 8.73 16.70 9.00
N VAL A 188 7.64 17.46 9.06
CA VAL A 188 7.32 18.38 10.17
C VAL A 188 6.07 17.90 10.91
N PRO A 189 5.95 18.23 12.21
CA PRO A 189 4.74 17.96 12.96
C PRO A 189 3.54 18.72 12.39
N SER A 190 2.39 18.06 12.29
CA SER A 190 1.13 18.65 11.85
C SER A 190 -0.04 18.12 12.67
N THR A 191 -0.99 18.96 12.99
CA THR A 191 -2.27 18.57 13.59
C THR A 191 -3.36 18.32 12.54
N GLU A 192 -3.06 18.61 11.28
CA GLU A 192 -3.98 18.41 10.14
C GLU A 192 -3.93 16.97 9.67
N PHE A 193 -4.54 16.05 10.39
CA PHE A 193 -4.63 14.67 9.98
C PHE A 193 -6.05 14.30 9.58
N ASN A 194 -6.19 13.84 8.34
CA ASN A 194 -7.45 13.32 7.84
C ASN A 194 -7.37 11.80 7.72
N LEU A 195 -7.85 11.10 8.74
CA LEU A 195 -7.93 9.64 8.72
C LEU A 195 -8.86 9.19 7.58
N THR A 196 -8.37 8.28 6.76
CA THR A 196 -9.10 7.76 5.60
C THR A 196 -9.48 6.30 5.78
N ILE A 197 -10.40 5.80 4.96
CA ILE A 197 -10.75 4.37 4.91
C ILE A 197 -9.52 3.49 4.62
N ASN A 198 -8.57 3.98 3.84
CA ASN A 198 -7.33 3.25 3.55
C ASN A 198 -6.44 3.07 4.79
N ASN A 199 -6.40 4.07 5.67
CA ASN A 199 -5.72 3.91 6.96
C ASN A 199 -6.38 2.81 7.81
N ILE A 200 -7.72 2.77 7.82
CA ILE A 200 -8.48 1.71 8.52
C ILE A 200 -8.21 0.34 7.90
N GLU A 201 -8.13 0.25 6.57
CA GLU A 201 -7.79 -0.98 5.87
C GLU A 201 -6.43 -1.51 6.32
N GLY A 202 -5.39 -0.68 6.28
CA GLY A 202 -4.05 -1.03 6.74
C GLY A 202 -4.02 -1.46 8.22
N TRP A 203 -4.69 -0.71 9.09
CA TRP A 203 -4.76 -1.04 10.52
C TRP A 203 -5.46 -2.38 10.78
N LEU A 204 -6.54 -2.68 10.08
CA LEU A 204 -7.23 -3.97 10.18
C LEU A 204 -6.33 -5.13 9.71
N CYS A 205 -5.56 -4.91 8.64
CA CYS A 205 -4.60 -5.89 8.15
C CYS A 205 -3.54 -6.20 9.22
N GLU A 206 -2.92 -5.18 9.83
CA GLU A 206 -1.94 -5.37 10.90
C GLU A 206 -2.58 -5.95 12.17
N TYR A 207 -3.78 -5.49 12.56
CA TYR A 207 -4.53 -6.03 13.68
C TYR A 207 -4.80 -7.53 13.53
N SER A 208 -5.19 -7.97 12.33
CA SER A 208 -5.42 -9.39 12.06
C SER A 208 -4.13 -10.24 12.20
N LYS A 209 -2.98 -9.69 11.85
CA LYS A 209 -1.67 -10.34 12.04
C LYS A 209 -1.31 -10.42 13.51
N TYR A 210 -1.49 -9.31 14.23
CA TYR A 210 -1.28 -9.27 15.69
C TYR A 210 -2.16 -10.29 16.41
N TRP A 211 -3.46 -10.33 16.09
CA TRP A 211 -4.41 -11.30 16.65
C TRP A 211 -3.98 -12.75 16.43
N LYS A 212 -3.57 -13.10 15.21
CA LYS A 212 -3.06 -14.43 14.89
C LYS A 212 -1.83 -14.79 15.72
N THR A 213 -0.94 -13.84 15.91
CA THR A 213 0.27 -14.03 16.71
C THR A 213 -0.06 -14.25 18.19
N MET A 214 -0.93 -13.42 18.75
CA MET A 214 -1.39 -13.52 20.13
C MET A 214 -2.04 -14.87 20.45
N LEU A 215 -2.89 -15.36 19.55
CA LEU A 215 -3.59 -16.62 19.73
C LEU A 215 -2.78 -17.84 19.25
N ASN A 216 -1.58 -17.64 18.74
CA ASN A 216 -0.76 -18.67 18.11
C ASN A 216 -1.52 -19.48 17.04
N VAL A 217 -2.43 -18.82 16.30
CA VAL A 217 -3.23 -19.43 15.23
C VAL A 217 -2.75 -18.97 13.86
N GLY A 218 -2.47 -19.93 12.99
CA GLY A 218 -2.00 -19.67 11.63
C GLY A 218 -0.51 -19.34 11.56
N LYS A 219 -0.01 -19.18 10.33
CA LYS A 219 1.39 -18.78 10.09
C LYS A 219 1.45 -17.27 9.99
N SER A 220 1.96 -16.58 11.01
CA SER A 220 2.46 -15.22 10.84
C SER A 220 3.81 -15.29 10.14
N GLN A 221 3.97 -14.57 9.05
CA GLN A 221 5.28 -14.49 8.36
C GLN A 221 6.23 -13.49 9.05
N ARG A 222 5.72 -12.69 9.98
CA ARG A 222 6.52 -11.78 10.80
C ARG A 222 6.69 -12.37 12.20
N LYS A 223 7.94 -12.46 12.63
CA LYS A 223 8.28 -12.56 14.05
C LYS A 223 8.35 -11.12 14.56
N PHE A 224 7.47 -10.79 15.49
CA PHE A 224 7.55 -9.54 16.23
C PHE A 224 8.62 -9.67 17.31
#